data_637fb49259a8c8f7716a8c98b80e7ef5
#
_entry.id   637fb49259a8c8f7716a8c98b80e7ef5
#
_cell.length_a   1.000
_cell.length_b   1.000
_cell.length_c   1.000
_cell.angle_alpha   90.00
_cell.angle_beta   90.00
_cell.angle_gamma   90.00
#
_symmetry.space_group_name_H-M   'P 1'
#
loop_
_entity.id
_entity.type
_entity.pdbx_description
1 polymer ?
#
loop_
_entity_poly.entity_id
_entity_poly.type
_entity_poly.pdbx_seq_one_letter_code
_entity_poly.pdbx_strand_id
1 'polypeptide(L)'
;GHDVNLSRGEATLGLRFRYEVAADRSLALLVELQSGGSGSVGAVELAVKPEGFVVEGAASWQGELAPGGRHEQRFVLRPTTAGVATVTIDHAIVGVLKGDPVVLRFRVDGDDVRPCAASDCE
;
A
#
# COMPACT_ATOMS: atom_id res chain seq x y z
N GLY A 1 0.08 -10.01 -6.55
CA GLY A 1 0.37 -8.69 -6.04
C GLY A 1 0.52 -7.68 -7.15
N HIS A 2 0.47 -6.43 -6.79
CA HIS A 2 0.69 -5.33 -7.72
C HIS A 2 2.12 -4.83 -7.57
N ASP A 3 2.79 -4.63 -8.70
CA ASP A 3 4.10 -4.02 -8.74
C ASP A 3 3.99 -2.65 -9.38
N VAL A 4 4.50 -1.65 -8.69
CA VAL A 4 4.52 -0.26 -9.18
C VAL A 4 5.95 0.24 -9.15
N ASN A 5 6.35 0.99 -10.16
CA ASN A 5 7.69 1.57 -10.24
C ASN A 5 7.61 3.07 -10.43
N LEU A 6 8.44 3.77 -9.69
CA LEU A 6 8.59 5.20 -9.74
C LEU A 6 10.06 5.52 -9.98
N SER A 7 10.39 6.42 -10.89
CA SER A 7 11.77 6.70 -11.27
C SER A 7 12.14 8.15 -11.03
N ARG A 8 13.39 8.34 -10.59
CA ARG A 8 14.01 9.65 -10.45
C ARG A 8 15.42 9.57 -11.07
N GLY A 9 15.58 10.07 -12.29
CA GLY A 9 16.84 9.91 -13.00
C GLY A 9 17.18 8.43 -13.17
N GLU A 10 18.34 8.01 -12.66
CA GLU A 10 18.78 6.61 -12.68
C GLU A 10 18.35 5.82 -11.45
N ALA A 11 17.73 6.47 -10.47
CA ALA A 11 17.18 5.81 -9.30
C ALA A 11 15.75 5.36 -9.57
N THR A 12 15.40 4.17 -9.09
CA THR A 12 14.05 3.65 -9.20
C THR A 12 13.54 3.22 -7.82
N LEU A 13 12.24 3.39 -7.62
CA LEU A 13 11.54 2.90 -6.45
C LEU A 13 10.51 1.87 -6.91
N GLY A 14 10.70 0.63 -6.49
CA GLY A 14 9.72 -0.43 -6.72
C GLY A 14 8.84 -0.60 -5.49
N LEU A 15 7.54 -0.77 -5.71
CA LEU A 15 6.57 -1.08 -4.67
C LEU A 15 5.89 -2.39 -5.01
N ARG A 16 5.78 -3.24 -4.00
CA ARG A 16 5.08 -4.51 -4.11
C ARG A 16 4.09 -4.62 -2.96
N PHE A 17 2.88 -5.06 -3.27
CA PHE A 17 1.78 -5.14 -2.31
C PHE A 17 1.37 -6.58 -2.09
N ARG A 18 1.13 -6.95 -0.83
CA ARG A 18 0.48 -8.20 -0.48
C ARG A 18 -0.40 -7.97 0.74
N TYR A 19 -1.32 -8.88 1.00
CA TYR A 19 -2.23 -8.77 2.12
C TYR A 19 -2.41 -10.12 2.80
N GLU A 20 -2.77 -10.07 4.07
CA GLU A 20 -3.13 -11.23 4.88
C GLU A 20 -4.38 -10.90 5.68
N VAL A 21 -5.33 -11.83 5.75
CA VAL A 21 -6.54 -11.68 6.54
C VAL A 21 -6.45 -12.56 7.76
N ALA A 22 -6.57 -11.97 8.94
CA ALA A 22 -6.54 -12.68 10.20
C ALA A 22 -7.91 -13.23 10.56
N ALA A 23 -7.95 -14.16 11.53
CA ALA A 23 -9.19 -14.76 11.99
C ALA A 23 -10.18 -13.75 12.60
N ASP A 24 -9.69 -12.63 13.11
CA ASP A 24 -10.50 -11.54 13.64
C ASP A 24 -10.99 -10.56 12.56
N ARG A 25 -10.81 -10.91 11.28
CA ARG A 25 -11.18 -10.12 10.10
C ARG A 25 -10.30 -8.90 9.87
N SER A 26 -9.26 -8.68 10.65
CA SER A 26 -8.31 -7.63 10.35
C SER A 26 -7.55 -7.95 9.07
N LEU A 27 -7.29 -6.93 8.26
CA LEU A 27 -6.52 -7.02 7.04
C LEU A 27 -5.15 -6.40 7.29
N ALA A 28 -4.11 -7.19 7.17
CA ALA A 28 -2.75 -6.68 7.18
C ALA A 28 -2.32 -6.41 5.74
N LEU A 29 -2.08 -5.16 5.41
CA LEU A 29 -1.54 -4.75 4.12
C LEU A 29 -0.05 -4.54 4.27
N LEU A 30 0.72 -5.27 3.47
CA LEU A 30 2.18 -5.24 3.50
C LEU A 30 2.67 -4.56 2.22
N VAL A 31 3.39 -3.47 2.38
CA VAL A 31 3.96 -2.70 1.28
C VAL A 31 5.47 -2.84 1.35
N GLU A 32 6.04 -3.52 0.36
CA GLU A 32 7.49 -3.66 0.24
C GLU A 32 8.01 -2.57 -0.69
N LEU A 33 8.99 -1.82 -0.22
CA LEU A 33 9.69 -0.80 -0.97
C LEU A 33 11.09 -1.30 -1.28
N GLN A 34 11.54 -1.09 -2.50
CA GLN A 34 12.90 -1.42 -2.89
C GLN A 34 13.47 -0.30 -3.76
N SER A 35 14.62 0.20 -3.36
CA SER A 35 15.39 1.15 -4.14
C SER A 35 16.27 0.38 -5.13
N GLY A 36 16.19 0.74 -6.40
CA GLY A 36 17.00 0.17 -7.46
C GLY A 36 17.76 1.24 -8.22
N GLY A 37 18.46 0.83 -9.28
CA GLY A 37 19.25 1.74 -10.09
C GLY A 37 20.57 2.11 -9.44
N SER A 38 21.23 3.14 -9.97
CA SER A 38 22.58 3.55 -9.56
C SER A 38 22.57 4.67 -8.52
N GLY A 39 21.42 5.27 -8.22
CA GLY A 39 21.31 6.38 -7.27
C GLY A 39 20.38 6.08 -6.12
N SER A 40 20.38 6.98 -5.14
CA SER A 40 19.44 6.94 -4.03
C SER A 40 18.15 7.66 -4.40
N VAL A 41 16.99 7.10 -4.05
CA VAL A 41 15.71 7.79 -4.19
C VAL A 41 15.52 8.88 -3.13
N GLY A 42 16.26 8.80 -2.01
CA GLY A 42 16.12 9.74 -0.89
C GLY A 42 14.91 9.39 -0.02
N ALA A 43 14.23 10.40 0.46
CA ALA A 43 13.07 10.22 1.34
C ALA A 43 11.86 9.74 0.55
N VAL A 44 11.20 8.71 1.07
CA VAL A 44 10.00 8.10 0.49
C VAL A 44 8.85 8.23 1.49
N GLU A 45 7.67 8.48 0.98
CA GLU A 45 6.46 8.60 1.78
C GLU A 45 5.40 7.62 1.28
N LEU A 46 4.74 6.94 2.24
CA LEU A 46 3.59 6.09 2.01
C LEU A 46 2.43 6.57 2.86
N ALA A 47 1.22 6.53 2.32
CA ALA A 47 0.01 6.76 3.09
C ALA A 47 -1.09 5.84 2.61
N VAL A 48 -1.93 5.35 3.52
CA VAL A 48 -3.11 4.57 3.19
C VAL A 48 -4.36 5.35 3.57
N LYS A 49 -5.33 5.37 2.66
CA LYS A 49 -6.62 6.03 2.83
C LYS A 49 -7.72 5.01 2.60
N PRO A 50 -8.33 4.49 3.66
CA PRO A 50 -9.37 3.48 3.53
C PRO A 50 -10.76 4.09 3.42
N GLU A 51 -11.65 3.34 2.76
CA GLU A 51 -13.09 3.54 2.84
C GLU A 51 -13.72 2.18 3.17
N GLY A 52 -14.49 2.12 4.24
CA GLY A 52 -15.05 0.87 4.74
C GLY A 52 -14.10 0.09 5.65
N PHE A 53 -12.97 0.65 5.96
CA PHE A 53 -12.04 0.17 6.98
C PHE A 53 -11.61 1.34 7.87
N VAL A 54 -11.14 1.02 9.06
CA VAL A 54 -10.36 1.94 9.89
C VAL A 54 -8.95 1.41 10.03
N VAL A 55 -7.99 2.31 10.11
CA VAL A 55 -6.59 1.93 10.29
C VAL A 55 -6.30 1.82 11.79
N GLU A 56 -5.70 0.72 12.20
CA GLU A 56 -5.17 0.57 13.55
C GLU A 56 -3.71 1.01 13.54
N GLY A 57 -3.38 1.99 14.36
CA GLY A 57 -2.04 2.55 14.41
C GLY A 57 -1.80 3.57 13.31
N ALA A 58 -0.57 3.64 12.82
CA ALA A 58 -0.19 4.64 11.83
C ALA A 58 -0.77 4.34 10.45
N ALA A 59 -1.26 5.38 9.78
CA ALA A 59 -1.78 5.33 8.40
C ALA A 59 -0.75 5.80 7.38
N SER A 60 0.45 6.15 7.81
CA SER A 60 1.50 6.63 6.94
C SER A 60 2.87 6.23 7.46
N TRP A 61 3.83 6.25 6.56
CA TRP A 61 5.24 6.01 6.86
C TRP A 61 6.10 6.93 6.00
N GLN A 62 7.17 7.43 6.55
CA GLN A 62 8.17 8.19 5.82
C GLN A 62 9.57 7.75 6.27
N GLY A 63 10.47 7.56 5.32
CA GLY A 63 11.84 7.17 5.61
C GLY A 63 12.71 7.28 4.38
N GLU A 64 14.00 7.10 4.56
CA GLU A 64 14.98 7.14 3.48
C GLU A 64 15.42 5.74 3.09
N LEU A 65 15.61 5.52 1.78
CA LEU A 65 16.15 4.29 1.25
C LEU A 65 17.51 4.56 0.62
N ALA A 66 18.52 3.85 1.11
CA ALA A 66 19.83 3.83 0.47
C ALA A 66 19.76 3.09 -0.88
N PRO A 67 20.72 3.27 -1.78
CA PRO A 67 20.78 2.48 -3.02
C PRO A 67 20.75 0.98 -2.72
N GLY A 68 19.82 0.26 -3.37
CA GLY A 68 19.60 -1.17 -3.13
C GLY A 68 18.87 -1.48 -1.83
N GLY A 69 18.47 -0.47 -1.06
CA GLY A 69 17.79 -0.65 0.22
C GLY A 69 16.36 -1.13 0.07
N ARG A 70 15.88 -1.75 1.14
CA ARG A 70 14.52 -2.30 1.22
C ARG A 70 13.86 -1.88 2.53
N HIS A 71 12.54 -1.74 2.48
CA HIS A 71 11.72 -1.54 3.67
C HIS A 71 10.37 -2.22 3.45
N GLU A 72 9.87 -2.89 4.46
CA GLU A 72 8.52 -3.42 4.47
C GLU A 72 7.70 -2.68 5.51
N GLN A 73 6.59 -2.10 5.08
CA GLN A 73 5.68 -1.40 5.97
C GLN A 73 4.36 -2.17 6.06
N ARG A 74 3.90 -2.39 7.28
CA ARG A 74 2.66 -3.06 7.58
C ARG A 74 1.61 -2.05 8.04
N PHE A 75 0.44 -2.10 7.43
CA PHE A 75 -0.74 -1.35 7.84
C PHE A 75 -1.83 -2.34 8.23
N VAL A 76 -2.45 -2.13 9.37
CA VAL A 76 -3.53 -3.00 9.87
C VAL A 76 -4.84 -2.25 9.74
N LEU A 77 -5.81 -2.88 9.08
CA LEU A 77 -7.12 -2.29 8.81
C LEU A 77 -8.21 -3.21 9.34
N ARG A 78 -9.25 -2.62 9.91
CA ARG A 78 -10.44 -3.36 10.36
C ARG A 78 -11.63 -2.93 9.53
N PRO A 79 -12.43 -3.90 9.02
CA PRO A 79 -13.63 -3.56 8.27
C PRO A 79 -14.67 -2.92 9.19
N THR A 80 -15.35 -1.88 8.67
CA THR A 80 -16.39 -1.15 9.39
C THR A 80 -17.75 -1.32 8.76
N THR A 81 -17.82 -1.86 7.54
CA THR A 81 -19.07 -2.06 6.81
C THR A 81 -19.05 -3.42 6.13
N ALA A 82 -20.24 -3.89 5.71
CA ALA A 82 -20.36 -4.99 4.76
C ALA A 82 -20.42 -4.42 3.34
N GLY A 83 -20.04 -5.21 2.35
CA GLY A 83 -20.05 -4.81 0.95
C GLY A 83 -18.66 -4.47 0.44
N VAL A 84 -18.57 -3.45 -0.41
CA VAL A 84 -17.29 -3.07 -1.02
C VAL A 84 -16.56 -2.07 -0.13
N ALA A 85 -15.29 -2.36 0.12
CA ALA A 85 -14.38 -1.47 0.85
C ALA A 85 -13.12 -1.25 0.01
N THR A 86 -12.50 -0.09 0.15
CA THR A 86 -11.32 0.27 -0.64
C THR A 86 -10.19 0.75 0.23
N VAL A 87 -8.98 0.54 -0.24
CA VAL A 87 -7.77 1.13 0.34
C VAL A 87 -7.01 1.81 -0.78
N THR A 88 -6.84 3.12 -0.68
CA THR A 88 -6.02 3.88 -1.60
C THR A 88 -4.63 4.04 -1.00
N ILE A 89 -3.61 3.68 -1.76
CA ILE A 89 -2.21 3.78 -1.33
C ILE A 89 -1.56 4.88 -2.13
N ASP A 90 -1.15 5.93 -1.44
CA ASP A 90 -0.36 7.02 -1.99
C ASP A 90 1.11 6.77 -1.73
N HIS A 91 1.96 7.07 -2.69
CA HIS A 91 3.40 6.95 -2.56
C HIS A 91 4.08 8.10 -3.29
N ALA A 92 5.20 8.54 -2.75
CA ALA A 92 5.94 9.65 -3.31
C ALA A 92 7.43 9.57 -2.96
N ILE A 93 8.25 10.12 -3.84
CA ILE A 93 9.61 10.52 -3.51
C ILE A 93 9.50 11.97 -3.08
N VAL A 94 9.73 12.23 -1.79
CA VAL A 94 9.41 13.52 -1.15
C VAL A 94 10.11 14.69 -1.86
N GLY A 95 9.30 15.70 -2.24
CA GLY A 95 9.81 16.90 -2.90
C GLY A 95 10.20 16.72 -4.36
N VAL A 96 10.00 15.53 -4.93
CA VAL A 96 10.46 15.21 -6.28
C VAL A 96 9.33 14.70 -7.17
N LEU A 97 8.68 13.61 -6.78
CA LEU A 97 7.73 12.93 -7.65
C LEU A 97 6.68 12.21 -6.82
N LYS A 98 5.41 12.45 -7.17
CA LYS A 98 4.28 11.74 -6.58
C LYS A 98 3.81 10.68 -7.57
N GLY A 99 3.71 9.43 -7.12
CA GLY A 99 3.17 8.35 -7.93
C GLY A 99 1.65 8.40 -8.03
N ASP A 100 1.10 7.72 -9.02
CA ASP A 100 -0.35 7.57 -9.15
C ASP A 100 -0.87 6.72 -8.00
N PRO A 101 -2.01 7.09 -7.41
CA PRO A 101 -2.61 6.29 -6.33
C PRO A 101 -2.92 4.87 -6.78
N VAL A 102 -2.64 3.91 -5.92
CA VAL A 102 -3.03 2.51 -6.14
C VAL A 102 -4.28 2.25 -5.32
N VAL A 103 -5.34 1.78 -5.96
CA VAL A 103 -6.61 1.48 -5.29
C VAL A 103 -6.81 -0.02 -5.25
N LEU A 104 -6.90 -0.55 -4.03
CA LEU A 104 -7.22 -1.95 -3.80
C LEU A 104 -8.67 -2.04 -3.33
N ARG A 105 -9.43 -2.95 -3.93
CA ARG A 105 -10.83 -3.16 -3.61
C ARG A 105 -11.03 -4.51 -2.97
N PHE A 106 -11.85 -4.52 -1.93
CA PHE A 106 -12.17 -5.73 -1.17
C PHE A 106 -13.68 -5.84 -1.02
N ARG A 107 -14.16 -7.08 -0.94
CA ARG A 107 -15.52 -7.37 -0.53
C ARG A 107 -15.50 -7.89 0.90
N VAL A 108 -16.32 -7.30 1.74
CA VAL A 108 -16.48 -7.68 3.13
C VAL A 108 -17.84 -8.34 3.31
N ASP A 109 -17.83 -9.64 3.55
CA ASP A 109 -19.06 -10.45 3.73
C ASP A 109 -18.96 -11.23 5.03
N GLY A 110 -19.73 -10.84 6.03
CA GLY A 110 -19.73 -11.56 7.32
C GLY A 110 -18.33 -11.69 7.88
N ASP A 111 -17.79 -12.92 7.90
CA ASP A 111 -16.46 -13.22 8.44
C ASP A 111 -15.36 -13.20 7.38
N ASP A 112 -15.70 -12.87 6.15
CA ASP A 112 -14.76 -12.93 5.03
C ASP A 112 -14.40 -11.53 4.51
N VAL A 113 -13.11 -11.34 4.26
CA VAL A 113 -12.57 -10.15 3.57
C VAL A 113 -11.70 -10.67 2.44
N ARG A 114 -12.04 -10.33 1.19
CA ARG A 114 -11.30 -10.81 0.04
C ARG A 114 -11.13 -9.73 -1.01
N PRO A 115 -10.04 -9.77 -1.79
CA PRO A 115 -9.90 -8.83 -2.89
C PRO A 115 -10.95 -9.10 -3.95
N CYS A 116 -11.36 -8.06 -4.66
CA CYS A 116 -12.28 -8.20 -5.77
C CYS A 116 -11.85 -7.32 -6.94
N ALA A 117 -12.08 -7.83 -8.15
CA ALA A 117 -11.95 -7.02 -9.35
C ALA A 117 -13.16 -6.11 -9.49
N ALA A 118 -13.09 -5.09 -10.35
CA ALA A 118 -14.15 -4.11 -10.51
C ALA A 118 -15.53 -4.74 -10.79
N SER A 119 -15.56 -5.83 -11.56
CA SER A 119 -16.80 -6.55 -11.88
C SER A 119 -17.41 -7.29 -10.67
N ASP A 120 -16.57 -7.69 -9.71
CA ASP A 120 -16.98 -8.42 -8.51
C ASP A 120 -17.28 -7.49 -7.33
N CYS A 121 -16.91 -6.22 -7.46
CA CYS A 121 -17.04 -5.20 -6.43
C CYS A 121 -18.30 -4.32 -6.60
N GLU A 122 -19.18 -4.70 -7.44
CA GLU A 122 -20.42 -3.96 -7.67
C GLU A 122 -21.51 -4.33 -6.69
#